data_65a3343aaa2540a7a618c50ba5c752e5
#
_entry.id   65a3343aaa2540a7a618c50ba5c752e5
#
_cell.length_a   1.000
_cell.length_b   1.000
_cell.length_c   1.000
_cell.angle_alpha   90.00
_cell.angle_beta   90.00
_cell.angle_gamma   90.00
#
_symmetry.space_group_name_H-M   'P 1'
#
loop_
_entity.id
_entity.type
_entity.pdbx_description
1 polymer ?
#
loop_
_entity_poly.entity_id
_entity_poly.type
_entity_poly.pdbx_seq_one_letter_code
_entity_poly.pdbx_strand_id
1 'polypeptide(L)'
;MPSCGKIATLTAPVPAPITENKPLHVVSIGGGTGLSALLAGLKRYARGVHGEPVEGAYEVDITAVVTVTDDGGSSGRLRRDLDILPPGDIRSCMVALSEDEGLLSRLFQYRFHSGHGLKGHSFGNLFLAALNQITGDFAHAVRLSSEILAIRGRIFPSTASNVTLEARLADGKMVAGESKISQSRQAIDRIFLRPAGCRPLRETLEAIERADVITLGPGSLYTSVIPNLLVTGIP
;
A
#
# COMPACT_ATOMS: atom_id res chain seq x y z
N MET A 1 13.87 49.21 -11.95
CA MET A 1 14.05 47.83 -12.43
C MET A 1 14.50 46.98 -11.24
N PRO A 2 13.71 46.05 -10.73
CA PRO A 2 14.14 45.19 -9.65
C PRO A 2 14.95 44.02 -10.21
N SER A 3 16.09 43.73 -9.56
CA SER A 3 17.03 42.67 -9.91
C SER A 3 16.42 41.30 -9.69
N CYS A 4 16.49 40.47 -10.73
CA CYS A 4 16.11 39.06 -10.72
C CYS A 4 17.04 38.29 -9.77
N GLY A 5 16.49 37.83 -8.63
CA GLY A 5 17.20 36.98 -7.68
C GLY A 5 17.52 35.63 -8.29
N LYS A 6 18.78 35.22 -8.25
CA LYS A 6 19.23 33.88 -8.67
C LYS A 6 18.62 32.82 -7.76
N ILE A 7 17.83 31.92 -8.32
CA ILE A 7 17.37 30.72 -7.67
C ILE A 7 18.60 29.83 -7.49
N ALA A 8 19.00 29.61 -6.24
CA ALA A 8 20.05 28.65 -5.90
C ALA A 8 19.47 27.23 -6.13
N THR A 9 19.98 26.55 -7.14
CA THR A 9 19.74 25.12 -7.34
C THR A 9 20.44 24.37 -6.22
N LEU A 10 19.68 23.84 -5.26
CA LEU A 10 20.17 22.87 -4.29
C LEU A 10 20.45 21.57 -5.04
N THR A 11 21.69 21.41 -5.51
CA THR A 11 22.18 20.09 -5.96
C THR A 11 22.48 19.28 -4.70
N ALA A 12 21.59 18.34 -4.37
CA ALA A 12 21.93 17.30 -3.40
C ALA A 12 23.19 16.55 -3.87
N PRO A 13 24.11 16.17 -2.95
CA PRO A 13 25.30 15.43 -3.32
C PRO A 13 24.87 14.11 -3.99
N VAL A 14 25.44 13.84 -5.17
CA VAL A 14 25.29 12.53 -5.83
C VAL A 14 25.91 11.49 -4.89
N PRO A 15 25.17 10.47 -4.44
CA PRO A 15 25.72 9.44 -3.59
C PRO A 15 26.89 8.76 -4.29
N ALA A 16 27.94 8.44 -3.53
CA ALA A 16 29.11 7.71 -4.04
C ALA A 16 28.69 6.37 -4.69
N PRO A 17 29.36 5.90 -5.73
CA PRO A 17 29.01 4.64 -6.38
C PRO A 17 29.05 3.50 -5.37
N ILE A 18 27.94 2.76 -5.27
CA ILE A 18 27.79 1.62 -4.36
C ILE A 18 28.72 0.50 -4.87
N THR A 19 29.82 0.25 -4.17
CA THR A 19 30.88 -0.71 -4.55
C THR A 19 30.67 -2.14 -4.04
N GLU A 20 29.55 -2.44 -3.40
CA GLU A 20 29.19 -3.81 -2.99
C GLU A 20 27.79 -4.16 -3.49
N ASN A 21 27.63 -5.41 -3.95
CA ASN A 21 26.42 -6.02 -4.55
C ASN A 21 25.29 -6.20 -3.51
N LYS A 22 25.09 -5.22 -2.62
CA LYS A 22 24.04 -5.22 -1.61
C LYS A 22 22.75 -4.67 -2.22
N PRO A 23 21.61 -5.37 -2.07
CA PRO A 23 20.35 -4.88 -2.60
C PRO A 23 19.96 -3.54 -1.98
N LEU A 24 19.41 -2.64 -2.79
CA LEU A 24 18.88 -1.36 -2.35
C LEU A 24 17.52 -1.60 -1.68
N HIS A 25 17.41 -1.29 -0.39
CA HIS A 25 16.15 -1.42 0.35
C HIS A 25 15.21 -0.26 0.01
N VAL A 26 14.15 -0.54 -0.74
CA VAL A 26 13.14 0.45 -1.14
C VAL A 26 11.85 0.20 -0.38
N VAL A 27 11.44 1.18 0.42
CA VAL A 27 10.13 1.19 1.08
C VAL A 27 9.18 2.11 0.34
N SER A 28 8.08 1.55 -0.17
CA SER A 28 7.05 2.29 -0.90
C SER A 28 5.78 2.41 -0.05
N ILE A 29 5.42 3.64 0.35
CA ILE A 29 4.29 3.92 1.24
C ILE A 29 3.14 4.52 0.45
N GLY A 30 1.94 3.92 0.53
CA GLY A 30 0.79 4.42 -0.22
C GLY A 30 -0.42 3.50 -0.18
N GLY A 31 -1.18 3.47 -1.28
CA GLY A 31 -2.36 2.64 -1.47
C GLY A 31 -2.93 2.77 -2.87
N GLY A 32 -3.99 2.02 -3.15
CA GLY A 32 -4.69 2.08 -4.42
C GLY A 32 -3.89 1.63 -5.64
N THR A 33 -4.38 2.04 -6.81
CA THR A 33 -3.79 1.69 -8.11
C THR A 33 -2.44 2.36 -8.34
N GLY A 34 -2.18 3.51 -7.72
CA GLY A 34 -0.91 4.23 -7.87
C GLY A 34 0.25 3.43 -7.31
N LEU A 35 0.16 3.00 -6.05
CA LEU A 35 1.20 2.20 -5.41
C LEU A 35 1.43 0.88 -6.17
N SER A 36 0.37 0.15 -6.54
CA SER A 36 0.52 -1.10 -7.28
C SER A 36 1.20 -0.91 -8.63
N ALA A 37 0.96 0.21 -9.34
CA ALA A 37 1.65 0.53 -10.59
C ALA A 37 3.16 0.78 -10.38
N LEU A 38 3.54 1.51 -9.31
CA LEU A 38 4.94 1.69 -8.93
C LEU A 38 5.62 0.35 -8.63
N LEU A 39 4.97 -0.49 -7.82
CA LEU A 39 5.50 -1.80 -7.43
C LEU A 39 5.70 -2.72 -8.63
N ALA A 40 4.80 -2.71 -9.61
CA ALA A 40 4.95 -3.46 -10.86
C ALA A 40 6.18 -3.00 -11.68
N GLY A 41 6.52 -1.71 -11.61
CA GLY A 41 7.77 -1.19 -12.18
C GLY A 41 9.01 -1.64 -11.42
N LEU A 42 9.00 -1.48 -10.10
CA LEU A 42 10.12 -1.85 -9.22
C LEU A 42 10.40 -3.36 -9.24
N LYS A 43 9.37 -4.20 -9.37
CA LYS A 43 9.50 -5.67 -9.46
C LYS A 43 10.54 -6.12 -10.49
N ARG A 44 10.73 -5.36 -11.57
CA ARG A 44 11.70 -5.69 -12.64
C ARG A 44 13.16 -5.68 -12.15
N TYR A 45 13.41 -4.98 -11.06
CA TYR A 45 14.73 -4.84 -10.44
C TYR A 45 14.86 -5.67 -9.15
N ALA A 46 13.79 -6.35 -8.73
CA ALA A 46 13.81 -7.21 -7.56
C ALA A 46 14.27 -8.62 -7.94
N ARG A 47 15.07 -9.26 -7.07
CA ARG A 47 15.51 -10.63 -7.24
C ARG A 47 14.29 -11.58 -7.33
N GLY A 48 14.31 -12.54 -8.23
CA GLY A 48 13.31 -13.59 -8.33
C GLY A 48 13.23 -14.44 -7.06
N VAL A 49 12.06 -15.04 -6.80
CA VAL A 49 11.83 -15.91 -5.62
C VAL A 49 12.82 -17.09 -5.59
N HIS A 50 13.29 -17.55 -6.75
CA HIS A 50 14.28 -18.62 -6.89
C HIS A 50 15.74 -18.11 -6.93
N GLY A 51 15.98 -16.83 -6.62
CA GLY A 51 17.33 -16.25 -6.55
C GLY A 51 17.94 -15.93 -7.91
N GLU A 52 17.13 -15.90 -8.98
CA GLU A 52 17.61 -15.54 -10.32
C GLU A 52 18.09 -14.09 -10.34
N PRO A 53 19.31 -13.82 -10.88
CA PRO A 53 19.83 -12.47 -10.96
C PRO A 53 18.97 -11.65 -11.93
N VAL A 54 18.71 -10.39 -11.57
CA VAL A 54 18.05 -9.42 -12.45
C VAL A 54 19.06 -8.90 -13.46
N GLU A 55 18.66 -8.77 -14.73
CA GLU A 55 19.45 -8.04 -15.71
C GLU A 55 19.45 -6.55 -15.36
N GLY A 56 20.51 -6.07 -14.72
CA GLY A 56 20.65 -4.64 -14.39
C GLY A 56 21.72 -4.35 -13.34
N ALA A 57 22.10 -3.09 -13.23
CA ALA A 57 23.18 -2.65 -12.34
C ALA A 57 22.81 -2.67 -10.85
N TYR A 58 21.53 -2.78 -10.50
CA TYR A 58 21.05 -2.68 -9.11
C TYR A 58 19.96 -3.72 -8.82
N GLU A 59 20.17 -4.46 -7.74
CA GLU A 59 19.13 -5.30 -7.13
C GLU A 59 18.33 -4.48 -6.12
N VAL A 60 17.01 -4.63 -6.12
CA VAL A 60 16.11 -3.91 -5.21
C VAL A 60 15.39 -4.90 -4.30
N ASP A 61 15.46 -4.67 -2.98
CA ASP A 61 14.63 -5.32 -1.97
C ASP A 61 13.43 -4.44 -1.66
N ILE A 62 12.24 -4.88 -2.07
CA ILE A 62 11.01 -4.08 -2.05
C ILE A 62 10.21 -4.36 -0.79
N THR A 63 9.82 -3.31 -0.08
CA THR A 63 8.79 -3.37 0.96
C THR A 63 7.69 -2.37 0.66
N ALA A 64 6.44 -2.83 0.59
CA ALA A 64 5.26 -1.98 0.43
C ALA A 64 4.55 -1.79 1.78
N VAL A 65 4.34 -0.55 2.19
CA VAL A 65 3.51 -0.18 3.34
C VAL A 65 2.20 0.37 2.81
N VAL A 66 1.11 -0.37 3.05
CA VAL A 66 -0.16 -0.17 2.36
C VAL A 66 -1.23 0.35 3.32
N THR A 67 -1.91 1.43 2.94
CA THR A 67 -3.04 1.97 3.72
C THR A 67 -4.17 0.96 3.86
N VAL A 68 -4.86 1.00 4.99
CA VAL A 68 -5.99 0.12 5.35
C VAL A 68 -7.27 0.92 5.58
N THR A 69 -7.47 1.98 4.82
CA THR A 69 -8.63 2.88 4.97
C THR A 69 -9.72 2.68 3.90
N ASP A 70 -9.51 1.81 2.90
CA ASP A 70 -10.46 1.54 1.81
C ASP A 70 -11.80 1.02 2.38
N ASP A 71 -12.89 1.72 2.05
CA ASP A 71 -14.26 1.36 2.41
C ASP A 71 -15.15 1.13 1.17
N GLY A 72 -14.55 1.08 -0.01
CA GLY A 72 -15.24 0.93 -1.28
C GLY A 72 -15.52 -0.50 -1.69
N GLY A 73 -16.51 -0.69 -2.54
CA GLY A 73 -16.80 -1.91 -3.27
C GLY A 73 -16.73 -3.21 -2.45
N SER A 74 -15.88 -4.13 -2.89
CA SER A 74 -15.67 -5.45 -2.24
C SER A 74 -15.02 -5.32 -0.86
N SER A 75 -13.99 -4.48 -0.73
CA SER A 75 -13.25 -4.28 0.53
C SER A 75 -14.16 -3.75 1.63
N GLY A 76 -14.95 -2.72 1.32
CA GLY A 76 -15.87 -2.12 2.31
C GLY A 76 -16.97 -3.07 2.75
N ARG A 77 -17.47 -3.95 1.87
CA ARG A 77 -18.43 -5.00 2.26
C ARG A 77 -17.79 -6.00 3.23
N LEU A 78 -16.65 -6.59 2.85
CA LEU A 78 -15.94 -7.57 3.67
C LEU A 78 -15.53 -7.01 5.02
N ARG A 79 -15.06 -5.76 5.04
CA ARG A 79 -14.74 -5.04 6.26
C ARG A 79 -15.93 -4.96 7.23
N ARG A 80 -17.13 -4.63 6.72
CA ARG A 80 -18.34 -4.53 7.55
C ARG A 80 -18.89 -5.88 7.97
N ASP A 81 -18.87 -6.86 7.06
CA ASP A 81 -19.53 -8.14 7.25
C ASP A 81 -18.68 -9.09 8.13
N LEU A 82 -17.34 -8.97 8.08
CA LEU A 82 -16.40 -9.88 8.73
C LEU A 82 -15.49 -9.19 9.77
N ASP A 83 -15.62 -7.87 9.96
CA ASP A 83 -14.77 -7.04 10.85
C ASP A 83 -13.26 -7.24 10.60
N ILE A 84 -12.87 -7.25 9.33
CA ILE A 84 -11.47 -7.39 8.90
C ILE A 84 -10.93 -6.09 8.32
N LEU A 85 -9.61 -5.98 8.22
CA LEU A 85 -8.98 -4.90 7.45
C LEU A 85 -9.34 -5.01 5.96
N PRO A 86 -9.48 -3.88 5.25
CA PRO A 86 -9.86 -3.88 3.84
C PRO A 86 -8.76 -4.52 2.98
N PRO A 87 -9.05 -5.62 2.26
CA PRO A 87 -8.03 -6.37 1.55
C PRO A 87 -7.66 -5.80 0.16
N GLY A 88 -8.42 -4.83 -0.37
CA GLY A 88 -8.35 -4.42 -1.78
C GLY A 88 -7.00 -3.90 -2.22
N ASP A 89 -6.43 -2.94 -1.51
CA ASP A 89 -5.15 -2.32 -1.86
C ASP A 89 -4.00 -3.31 -1.67
N ILE A 90 -4.02 -4.06 -0.58
CA ILE A 90 -3.04 -5.13 -0.30
C ILE A 90 -3.06 -6.17 -1.42
N ARG A 91 -4.26 -6.67 -1.80
CA ARG A 91 -4.41 -7.59 -2.92
C ARG A 91 -3.83 -7.01 -4.23
N SER A 92 -4.06 -5.72 -4.49
CA SER A 92 -3.54 -5.07 -5.70
C SER A 92 -2.01 -5.01 -5.70
N CYS A 93 -1.40 -4.75 -4.55
CA CYS A 93 0.05 -4.78 -4.37
C CYS A 93 0.61 -6.19 -4.52
N MET A 94 -0.06 -7.22 -3.97
CA MET A 94 0.33 -8.63 -4.15
C MET A 94 0.38 -9.02 -5.62
N VAL A 95 -0.67 -8.71 -6.37
CA VAL A 95 -0.72 -9.00 -7.82
C VAL A 95 0.38 -8.25 -8.57
N ALA A 96 0.65 -7.00 -8.20
CA ALA A 96 1.73 -6.22 -8.82
C ALA A 96 3.12 -6.82 -8.59
N LEU A 97 3.36 -7.38 -7.41
CA LEU A 97 4.63 -8.01 -7.03
C LEU A 97 4.70 -9.51 -7.35
N SER A 98 3.59 -10.15 -7.73
CA SER A 98 3.57 -11.58 -8.08
C SER A 98 4.55 -11.88 -9.21
N GLU A 99 5.31 -12.96 -9.07
CA GLU A 99 6.29 -13.39 -10.08
C GLU A 99 5.61 -13.89 -11.34
N ASP A 100 4.54 -14.66 -11.17
CA ASP A 100 3.78 -15.24 -12.27
C ASP A 100 2.59 -14.34 -12.66
N GLU A 101 2.54 -13.93 -13.92
CA GLU A 101 1.37 -13.30 -14.56
C GLU A 101 0.33 -14.32 -15.01
N GLY A 102 0.51 -15.60 -14.63
CA GLY A 102 -0.30 -16.71 -15.04
C GLY A 102 -1.68 -16.79 -14.41
N LEU A 103 -2.19 -18.02 -14.29
CA LEU A 103 -3.56 -18.29 -13.86
C LEU A 103 -3.86 -17.76 -12.44
N LEU A 104 -2.90 -17.89 -11.51
CA LEU A 104 -3.10 -17.51 -10.11
C LEU A 104 -3.27 -15.99 -9.96
N SER A 105 -2.40 -15.18 -10.60
CA SER A 105 -2.55 -13.72 -10.62
C SER A 105 -3.86 -13.27 -11.25
N ARG A 106 -4.28 -13.90 -12.35
CA ARG A 106 -5.57 -13.65 -12.99
C ARG A 106 -6.74 -14.01 -12.07
N LEU A 107 -6.62 -15.12 -11.33
CA LEU A 107 -7.62 -15.55 -10.35
C LEU A 107 -7.75 -14.53 -9.20
N PHE A 108 -6.64 -14.03 -8.67
CA PHE A 108 -6.66 -13.00 -7.63
C PHE A 108 -7.29 -11.68 -8.09
N GLN A 109 -7.18 -11.36 -9.36
CA GLN A 109 -7.84 -10.19 -9.97
C GLN A 109 -9.29 -10.46 -10.34
N TYR A 110 -9.70 -11.73 -10.49
CA TYR A 110 -11.03 -12.08 -10.96
C TYR A 110 -12.11 -11.45 -10.08
N ARG A 111 -13.10 -10.83 -10.73
CA ARG A 111 -14.25 -10.21 -10.07
C ARG A 111 -15.53 -10.91 -10.51
N PHE A 112 -16.33 -11.34 -9.56
CA PHE A 112 -17.60 -11.99 -9.82
C PHE A 112 -18.60 -11.00 -10.44
N HIS A 113 -19.07 -11.28 -11.63
CA HIS A 113 -20.04 -10.45 -12.34
C HIS A 113 -21.49 -10.81 -11.99
N SER A 114 -21.72 -12.00 -11.43
CA SER A 114 -23.03 -12.54 -11.05
C SER A 114 -22.91 -13.36 -9.76
N GLY A 115 -24.03 -13.93 -9.30
CA GLY A 115 -24.12 -14.73 -8.09
C GLY A 115 -24.65 -13.91 -6.89
N HIS A 116 -25.63 -14.50 -6.19
CA HIS A 116 -26.18 -13.90 -4.97
C HIS A 116 -25.07 -13.82 -3.90
N GLY A 117 -24.85 -12.63 -3.33
CA GLY A 117 -23.78 -12.38 -2.34
C GLY A 117 -22.38 -12.22 -2.94
N LEU A 118 -22.06 -12.84 -4.10
CA LEU A 118 -20.73 -12.80 -4.71
C LEU A 118 -20.52 -11.63 -5.66
N LYS A 119 -21.57 -11.17 -6.32
CA LYS A 119 -21.48 -10.11 -7.33
C LYS A 119 -20.70 -8.89 -6.84
N GLY A 120 -19.65 -8.52 -7.58
CA GLY A 120 -18.79 -7.38 -7.29
C GLY A 120 -17.65 -7.68 -6.29
N HIS A 121 -17.58 -8.87 -5.68
CA HIS A 121 -16.39 -9.29 -4.94
C HIS A 121 -15.29 -9.72 -5.91
N SER A 122 -14.02 -9.45 -5.55
CA SER A 122 -12.90 -10.12 -6.21
C SER A 122 -12.54 -11.39 -5.47
N PHE A 123 -12.10 -12.42 -6.19
CA PHE A 123 -11.64 -13.67 -5.60
C PHE A 123 -10.51 -13.43 -4.59
N GLY A 124 -9.50 -12.64 -4.94
CA GLY A 124 -8.38 -12.38 -4.04
C GLY A 124 -8.78 -11.67 -2.74
N ASN A 125 -9.81 -10.80 -2.77
CA ASN A 125 -10.34 -10.21 -1.53
C ASN A 125 -11.04 -11.27 -0.65
N LEU A 126 -11.80 -12.19 -1.26
CA LEU A 126 -12.43 -13.30 -0.55
C LEU A 126 -11.38 -14.27 0.01
N PHE A 127 -10.33 -14.53 -0.75
CA PHE A 127 -9.21 -15.36 -0.34
C PHE A 127 -8.50 -14.81 0.91
N LEU A 128 -8.13 -13.51 0.87
CA LEU A 128 -7.54 -12.82 2.02
C LEU A 128 -8.47 -12.82 3.25
N ALA A 129 -9.77 -12.61 3.03
CA ALA A 129 -10.76 -12.66 4.09
C ALA A 129 -10.85 -14.06 4.72
N ALA A 130 -10.85 -15.12 3.91
CA ALA A 130 -10.84 -16.50 4.39
C ALA A 130 -9.58 -16.83 5.19
N LEU A 131 -8.39 -16.45 4.68
CA LEU A 131 -7.13 -16.64 5.41
C LEU A 131 -7.11 -15.87 6.72
N ASN A 132 -7.63 -14.62 6.74
CA ASN A 132 -7.75 -13.87 7.99
C ASN A 132 -8.64 -14.59 9.02
N GLN A 133 -9.75 -15.18 8.60
CA GLN A 133 -10.62 -15.98 9.50
C GLN A 133 -9.91 -17.24 10.03
N ILE A 134 -9.09 -17.88 9.21
CA ILE A 134 -8.33 -19.09 9.59
C ILE A 134 -7.19 -18.73 10.55
N THR A 135 -6.46 -17.66 10.30
CA THR A 135 -5.26 -17.28 11.06
C THR A 135 -5.57 -16.42 12.29
N GLY A 136 -6.70 -15.72 12.29
CA GLY A 136 -7.05 -14.73 13.31
C GLY A 136 -6.19 -13.45 13.25
N ASP A 137 -5.28 -13.33 12.27
CA ASP A 137 -4.34 -12.21 12.12
C ASP A 137 -4.19 -11.81 10.66
N PHE A 138 -4.53 -10.56 10.35
CA PHE A 138 -4.53 -10.07 8.97
C PHE A 138 -3.11 -9.99 8.38
N ALA A 139 -2.12 -9.59 9.17
CA ALA A 139 -0.74 -9.52 8.70
C ALA A 139 -0.19 -10.93 8.39
N HIS A 140 -0.58 -11.93 9.18
CA HIS A 140 -0.25 -13.33 8.91
C HIS A 140 -0.96 -13.82 7.64
N ALA A 141 -2.24 -13.50 7.44
CA ALA A 141 -2.95 -13.82 6.20
C ALA A 141 -2.28 -13.19 4.97
N VAL A 142 -1.78 -11.95 5.09
CA VAL A 142 -1.03 -11.28 4.04
C VAL A 142 0.28 -12.01 3.72
N ARG A 143 1.05 -12.44 4.72
CA ARG A 143 2.29 -13.22 4.53
C ARG A 143 2.03 -14.53 3.79
N LEU A 144 1.07 -15.34 4.26
CA LEU A 144 0.71 -16.61 3.61
C LEU A 144 0.24 -16.41 2.16
N SER A 145 -0.56 -15.37 1.92
CA SER A 145 -0.99 -15.04 0.54
C SER A 145 0.19 -14.63 -0.34
N SER A 146 1.18 -13.93 0.22
CA SER A 146 2.38 -13.51 -0.47
C SER A 146 3.25 -14.69 -0.89
N GLU A 147 3.37 -15.70 -0.02
CA GLU A 147 4.07 -16.96 -0.32
C GLU A 147 3.35 -17.74 -1.45
N ILE A 148 2.02 -17.86 -1.38
CA ILE A 148 1.22 -18.55 -2.40
C ILE A 148 1.35 -17.88 -3.77
N LEU A 149 1.40 -16.54 -3.81
CA LEU A 149 1.55 -15.76 -5.03
C LEU A 149 3.00 -15.61 -5.49
N ALA A 150 3.97 -16.13 -4.72
CA ALA A 150 5.40 -15.97 -4.98
C ALA A 150 5.75 -14.51 -5.30
N ILE A 151 5.43 -13.58 -4.38
CA ILE A 151 5.70 -12.15 -4.62
C ILE A 151 7.18 -11.81 -4.47
N ARG A 152 7.65 -10.88 -5.28
CA ARG A 152 9.01 -10.30 -5.19
C ARG A 152 9.00 -9.09 -4.24
N GLY A 153 9.21 -9.34 -2.96
CA GLY A 153 9.22 -8.32 -1.91
C GLY A 153 8.28 -8.63 -0.75
N ARG A 154 8.03 -7.62 0.08
CA ARG A 154 7.20 -7.74 1.29
C ARG A 154 6.08 -6.73 1.26
N ILE A 155 4.94 -7.08 1.85
CA ILE A 155 3.78 -6.20 1.96
C ILE A 155 3.33 -6.18 3.41
N PHE A 156 3.23 -4.97 3.98
CA PHE A 156 2.72 -4.74 5.32
C PHE A 156 1.54 -3.77 5.28
N PRO A 157 0.46 -4.03 6.00
CA PRO A 157 -0.53 -3.00 6.30
C PRO A 157 0.12 -1.90 7.13
N SER A 158 -0.24 -0.65 6.89
CA SER A 158 0.29 0.50 7.66
C SER A 158 -0.02 0.41 9.15
N THR A 159 -1.10 -0.27 9.51
CA THR A 159 -1.49 -0.60 10.89
C THR A 159 -2.34 -1.86 10.91
N ALA A 160 -2.30 -2.61 12.02
CA ALA A 160 -3.21 -3.73 12.28
C ALA A 160 -4.55 -3.26 12.87
N SER A 161 -4.69 -1.99 13.21
CA SER A 161 -5.93 -1.44 13.75
C SER A 161 -6.98 -1.23 12.65
N ASN A 162 -8.24 -1.56 12.94
CA ASN A 162 -9.35 -1.29 12.03
C ASN A 162 -9.70 0.20 12.09
N VAL A 163 -9.06 1.02 11.23
CA VAL A 163 -9.17 2.48 11.23
C VAL A 163 -10.12 2.97 10.14
N THR A 164 -10.87 4.03 10.45
CA THR A 164 -11.69 4.77 9.49
C THR A 164 -11.05 6.11 9.18
N LEU A 165 -11.01 6.48 7.91
CA LEU A 165 -10.57 7.80 7.46
C LEU A 165 -11.69 8.81 7.65
N GLU A 166 -11.40 9.94 8.31
CA GLU A 166 -12.30 11.07 8.46
C GLU A 166 -11.66 12.35 7.93
N ALA A 167 -12.46 13.21 7.32
CA ALA A 167 -12.05 14.52 6.86
C ALA A 167 -12.91 15.62 7.47
N ARG A 168 -12.29 16.71 7.90
CA ARG A 168 -12.95 17.99 8.11
C ARG A 168 -12.84 18.79 6.82
N LEU A 169 -13.97 19.23 6.30
CA LEU A 169 -14.06 20.08 5.12
C LEU A 169 -13.88 21.55 5.50
N ALA A 170 -13.61 22.42 4.53
CA ALA A 170 -13.39 23.84 4.75
C ALA A 170 -14.61 24.57 5.35
N ASP A 171 -15.83 24.05 5.16
CA ASP A 171 -17.06 24.52 5.79
C ASP A 171 -17.26 24.02 7.24
N GLY A 172 -16.30 23.28 7.79
CA GLY A 172 -16.34 22.68 9.13
C GLY A 172 -17.06 21.33 9.21
N LYS A 173 -17.69 20.87 8.14
CA LYS A 173 -18.41 19.59 8.11
C LYS A 173 -17.46 18.40 8.18
N MET A 174 -17.85 17.38 8.95
CA MET A 174 -17.11 16.11 9.04
C MET A 174 -17.67 15.09 8.05
N VAL A 175 -16.76 14.43 7.33
CA VAL A 175 -17.07 13.33 6.39
C VAL A 175 -16.24 12.12 6.79
N ALA A 176 -16.90 10.97 6.97
CA ALA A 176 -16.26 9.71 7.33
C ALA A 176 -16.35 8.72 6.16
N GLY A 177 -15.24 8.05 5.90
CA GLY A 177 -15.07 7.04 4.85
C GLY A 177 -14.35 7.58 3.61
N GLU A 178 -13.39 6.78 3.11
CA GLU A 178 -12.57 7.11 1.95
C GLU A 178 -13.40 7.44 0.71
N SER A 179 -14.38 6.58 0.40
CA SER A 179 -15.26 6.74 -0.76
C SER A 179 -16.02 8.07 -0.75
N LYS A 180 -16.51 8.49 0.42
CA LYS A 180 -17.24 9.76 0.55
C LYS A 180 -16.30 10.96 0.48
N ILE A 181 -15.09 10.84 1.06
CA ILE A 181 -14.06 11.88 1.00
C ILE A 181 -13.64 12.10 -0.45
N SER A 182 -13.39 11.02 -1.20
CA SER A 182 -13.00 11.07 -2.61
C SER A 182 -14.10 11.66 -3.52
N GLN A 183 -15.37 11.51 -3.16
CA GLN A 183 -16.51 12.09 -3.89
C GLN A 183 -16.80 13.54 -3.49
N SER A 184 -16.22 14.04 -2.39
CA SER A 184 -16.42 15.42 -1.95
C SER A 184 -15.82 16.39 -2.97
N ARG A 185 -16.61 17.44 -3.30
CA ARG A 185 -16.15 18.55 -4.15
C ARG A 185 -15.62 19.73 -3.33
N GLN A 186 -15.73 19.64 -2.01
CA GLN A 186 -15.27 20.71 -1.12
C GLN A 186 -13.80 20.51 -0.75
N ALA A 187 -13.10 21.59 -0.49
CA ALA A 187 -11.74 21.57 0.00
C ALA A 187 -11.66 20.85 1.36
N ILE A 188 -10.64 20.03 1.52
CA ILE A 188 -10.34 19.33 2.76
C ILE A 188 -9.45 20.24 3.61
N ASP A 189 -9.88 20.54 4.84
CA ASP A 189 -9.09 21.28 5.83
C ASP A 189 -8.14 20.34 6.59
N ARG A 190 -8.65 19.20 7.04
CA ARG A 190 -7.86 18.24 7.83
C ARG A 190 -8.36 16.80 7.67
N ILE A 191 -7.41 15.85 7.75
CA ILE A 191 -7.66 14.40 7.72
C ILE A 191 -7.33 13.79 9.08
N PHE A 192 -8.07 12.74 9.46
CA PHE A 192 -7.90 12.02 10.72
C PHE A 192 -8.05 10.52 10.50
N LEU A 193 -7.42 9.72 11.36
CA LEU A 193 -7.73 8.30 11.53
C LEU A 193 -8.54 8.08 12.81
N ARG A 194 -9.54 7.21 12.75
CA ARG A 194 -10.31 6.77 13.91
C ARG A 194 -10.26 5.23 14.04
N PRO A 195 -9.86 4.69 15.20
CA PRO A 195 -9.37 5.40 16.40
C PRO A 195 -8.04 6.14 16.14
N ALA A 196 -7.85 7.25 16.88
CA ALA A 196 -6.59 7.98 16.86
C ALA A 196 -5.49 7.17 17.61
N GLY A 197 -4.21 7.44 17.29
CA GLY A 197 -3.09 6.80 17.96
C GLY A 197 -2.84 5.35 17.56
N CYS A 198 -3.42 4.90 16.44
CA CYS A 198 -3.07 3.60 15.87
C CYS A 198 -1.57 3.52 15.57
N ARG A 199 -0.99 2.33 15.75
CA ARG A 199 0.44 2.10 15.56
C ARG A 199 0.68 1.14 14.39
N PRO A 200 1.84 1.22 13.74
CA PRO A 200 2.23 0.28 12.69
C PRO A 200 2.63 -1.07 13.30
N LEU A 201 2.78 -2.06 12.44
CA LEU A 201 3.46 -3.29 12.80
C LEU A 201 4.93 -2.99 13.09
N ARG A 202 5.55 -3.82 13.94
CA ARG A 202 6.98 -3.72 14.24
C ARG A 202 7.83 -3.88 12.98
N GLU A 203 7.48 -4.84 12.15
CA GLU A 203 8.15 -5.13 10.87
C GLU A 203 8.07 -3.95 9.89
N THR A 204 6.99 -3.16 9.95
CA THR A 204 6.84 -1.93 9.16
C THR A 204 7.87 -0.88 9.57
N LEU A 205 8.05 -0.66 10.88
CA LEU A 205 9.04 0.28 11.41
C LEU A 205 10.46 -0.17 11.09
N GLU A 206 10.77 -1.44 11.32
CA GLU A 206 12.08 -2.01 11.01
C GLU A 206 12.43 -1.89 9.53
N ALA A 207 11.45 -2.03 8.63
CA ALA A 207 11.64 -1.84 7.20
C ALA A 207 11.93 -0.37 6.86
N ILE A 208 11.19 0.57 7.47
CA ILE A 208 11.39 2.01 7.27
C ILE A 208 12.76 2.46 7.78
N GLU A 209 13.17 1.98 8.97
CA GLU A 209 14.47 2.31 9.57
C GLU A 209 15.67 1.81 8.75
N ARG A 210 15.50 0.70 8.02
CA ARG A 210 16.54 0.10 7.17
C ARG A 210 16.49 0.57 5.72
N ALA A 211 15.53 1.40 5.37
CA ALA A 211 15.32 1.83 3.99
C ALA A 211 16.48 2.72 3.50
N ASP A 212 17.02 2.39 2.34
CA ASP A 212 17.92 3.28 1.60
C ASP A 212 17.12 4.34 0.82
N VAL A 213 15.88 3.99 0.41
CA VAL A 213 14.95 4.86 -0.32
C VAL A 213 13.54 4.68 0.21
N ILE A 214 12.87 5.79 0.49
CA ILE A 214 11.43 5.80 0.81
C ILE A 214 10.68 6.56 -0.28
N THR A 215 9.65 5.93 -0.86
CA THR A 215 8.73 6.60 -1.78
C THR A 215 7.37 6.83 -1.12
N LEU A 216 6.84 8.04 -1.27
CA LEU A 216 5.50 8.41 -0.81
C LEU A 216 4.55 8.51 -2.01
N GLY A 217 3.68 7.52 -2.17
CA GLY A 217 2.84 7.39 -3.36
C GLY A 217 3.56 6.64 -4.50
N PRO A 218 3.04 6.76 -5.77
CA PRO A 218 1.93 7.61 -6.22
C PRO A 218 0.57 7.18 -5.66
N GLY A 219 -0.38 8.12 -5.65
CA GLY A 219 -1.75 7.87 -5.19
C GLY A 219 -2.44 9.17 -4.78
N SER A 220 -3.71 9.06 -4.39
CA SER A 220 -4.44 10.19 -3.84
C SER A 220 -3.76 10.69 -2.57
N LEU A 221 -3.43 11.98 -2.53
CA LEU A 221 -2.77 12.60 -1.38
C LEU A 221 -3.54 12.35 -0.07
N TYR A 222 -4.85 12.60 -0.10
CA TYR A 222 -5.69 12.56 1.10
C TYR A 222 -6.17 11.16 1.49
N THR A 223 -6.26 10.23 0.56
CA THR A 223 -6.86 8.91 0.82
C THR A 223 -5.89 7.75 0.71
N SER A 224 -4.72 7.95 0.06
CA SER A 224 -3.73 6.90 -0.12
C SER A 224 -2.36 7.21 0.52
N VAL A 225 -1.95 8.49 0.59
CA VAL A 225 -0.62 8.88 1.12
C VAL A 225 -0.71 9.34 2.57
N ILE A 226 -1.44 10.43 2.84
CA ILE A 226 -1.56 11.01 4.19
C ILE A 226 -2.04 9.99 5.24
N PRO A 227 -2.99 9.08 4.98
CA PRO A 227 -3.44 8.13 5.99
C PRO A 227 -2.32 7.28 6.59
N ASN A 228 -1.32 6.91 5.78
CA ASN A 228 -0.15 6.18 6.31
C ASN A 228 0.69 7.05 7.25
N LEU A 229 0.84 8.35 6.94
CA LEU A 229 1.60 9.30 7.74
C LEU A 229 0.86 9.73 9.03
N LEU A 230 -0.42 9.40 9.17
CA LEU A 230 -1.20 9.60 10.40
C LEU A 230 -1.07 8.43 11.38
N VAL A 231 -0.47 7.32 10.97
CA VAL A 231 -0.16 6.19 11.86
C VAL A 231 1.03 6.58 12.73
N THR A 232 0.82 6.57 14.05
CA THR A 232 1.80 7.07 15.02
C THR A 232 3.10 6.27 14.96
N GLY A 233 4.20 6.90 14.56
CA GLY A 233 5.54 6.33 14.49
C GLY A 233 6.00 6.00 13.06
N ILE A 234 5.18 6.23 12.02
CA ILE A 234 5.64 6.16 10.63
C ILE A 234 6.39 7.42 10.19
N PRO A 235 5.90 8.66 10.51
CA PRO A 235 6.67 9.88 10.22
C PRO A 235 7.93 10.02 11.03
#